data_caf2c14d764959925a831254d0c7bb95
#
_entry.id   caf2c14d764959925a831254d0c7bb95
#
_cell.length_a   1.000
_cell.length_b   1.000
_cell.length_c   1.000
_cell.angle_alpha   90.00
_cell.angle_beta   90.00
_cell.angle_gamma   90.00
#
_symmetry.space_group_name_H-M   'P 1'
#
loop_
_entity.id
_entity.type
_entity.pdbx_description
1 polymer ?
#
loop_
_entity_poly.entity_id
_entity_poly.type
_entity_poly.pdbx_seq_one_letter_code
_entity_poly.pdbx_strand_id
1 'polypeptide(L)'
;MRWTVNCPYCHLPQELPEDAAAIASEAYCGNCGVPLPPLSDAARPATVLWIDDDPLLLGLCVGVLEGHNYRVLAATDGATGIATAKQERPDVILLDVLMPTMSGFEVCRQLRLDPHLTDTPIILLTALPDAEVGRTGKRLGATATLRKPSDPAAVVAFLDTVLRGRAGPPQP
;
A
#
# COMPACT_ATOMS: atom_id res chain seq x y z
N MET A 1 3.08 15.01 -7.15
CA MET A 1 2.29 13.97 -7.88
C MET A 1 0.97 14.57 -8.31
N ARG A 2 0.41 14.15 -9.42
CA ARG A 2 -0.92 14.64 -9.86
C ARG A 2 -1.93 13.53 -9.60
N TRP A 3 -3.08 13.90 -9.12
CA TRP A 3 -4.19 12.97 -8.89
C TRP A 3 -5.00 12.86 -10.18
N THR A 4 -5.43 11.65 -10.55
CA THR A 4 -6.33 11.45 -11.66
C THR A 4 -7.65 10.87 -11.15
N VAL A 5 -8.75 11.58 -11.38
CA VAL A 5 -10.10 11.17 -11.02
C VAL A 5 -10.94 11.11 -12.30
N ASN A 6 -11.67 10.03 -12.50
CA ASN A 6 -12.63 9.95 -13.59
C ASN A 6 -13.92 10.67 -13.22
N CYS A 7 -14.33 11.62 -14.08
CA CYS A 7 -15.60 12.31 -13.89
C CYS A 7 -16.77 11.32 -13.92
N PRO A 8 -17.68 11.32 -12.94
CA PRO A 8 -18.80 10.37 -12.90
C PRO A 8 -19.82 10.56 -14.02
N TYR A 9 -19.82 11.73 -14.69
CA TYR A 9 -20.78 12.08 -15.74
C TYR A 9 -20.22 11.92 -17.16
N CYS A 10 -19.03 12.45 -17.43
CA CYS A 10 -18.44 12.38 -18.78
C CYS A 10 -17.36 11.30 -18.90
N HIS A 11 -17.05 10.60 -17.83
CA HIS A 11 -16.04 9.52 -17.73
C HIS A 11 -14.62 9.90 -18.17
N LEU A 12 -14.35 11.19 -18.43
CA LEU A 12 -13.01 11.65 -18.79
C LEU A 12 -12.13 11.80 -17.55
N PRO A 13 -10.84 11.43 -17.64
CA PRO A 13 -9.88 11.63 -16.56
C PRO A 13 -9.65 13.12 -16.31
N GLN A 14 -9.64 13.51 -15.04
CA GLN A 14 -9.33 14.85 -14.57
C GLN A 14 -8.04 14.80 -13.75
N GLU A 15 -7.05 15.61 -14.12
CA GLU A 15 -5.84 15.76 -13.32
C GLU A 15 -6.07 16.83 -12.24
N LEU A 16 -5.80 16.45 -10.99
CA LEU A 16 -5.93 17.34 -9.84
C LEU A 16 -4.53 17.58 -9.22
N PRO A 17 -4.26 18.80 -8.70
CA PRO A 17 -3.00 19.11 -8.04
C PRO A 17 -2.82 18.32 -6.73
N GLU A 18 -1.58 18.21 -6.24
CA GLU A 18 -1.24 17.45 -5.02
C GLU A 18 -1.98 17.90 -3.77
N ASP A 19 -2.30 19.16 -3.69
CA ASP A 19 -3.02 19.81 -2.59
C ASP A 19 -4.55 19.69 -2.70
N ALA A 20 -5.05 19.09 -3.79
CA ALA A 20 -6.49 18.91 -4.02
C ALA A 20 -7.19 18.10 -2.94
N ALA A 21 -6.48 17.26 -2.20
CA ALA A 21 -7.02 16.56 -1.04
C ALA A 21 -7.48 17.51 0.09
N ALA A 22 -6.84 18.69 0.20
CA ALA A 22 -7.21 19.73 1.16
C ALA A 22 -8.34 20.64 0.64
N ILE A 23 -8.60 20.67 -0.69
CA ILE A 23 -9.56 21.56 -1.35
C ILE A 23 -10.80 20.79 -1.81
N ALA A 24 -10.96 19.56 -1.39
CA ALA A 24 -11.90 18.55 -1.91
C ALA A 24 -13.41 18.94 -1.88
N SER A 25 -13.79 20.12 -1.42
CA SER A 25 -15.20 20.56 -1.45
C SER A 25 -15.60 21.32 -2.71
N GLU A 26 -14.65 21.69 -3.60
CA GLU A 26 -14.94 22.61 -4.71
C GLU A 26 -14.27 22.25 -6.06
N ALA A 27 -13.87 20.99 -6.27
CA ALA A 27 -13.30 20.60 -7.58
C ALA A 27 -14.41 20.34 -8.61
N TYR A 28 -14.30 20.92 -9.79
CA TYR A 28 -15.23 20.73 -10.89
C TYR A 28 -14.54 20.06 -12.08
N CYS A 29 -15.28 19.25 -12.83
CA CYS A 29 -14.78 18.66 -14.05
C CYS A 29 -14.48 19.74 -15.11
N GLY A 30 -13.24 19.80 -15.59
CA GLY A 30 -12.83 20.79 -16.61
C GLY A 30 -13.53 20.61 -17.96
N ASN A 31 -14.16 19.47 -18.21
CA ASN A 31 -14.87 19.19 -19.47
C ASN A 31 -16.38 19.45 -19.38
N CYS A 32 -17.07 18.99 -18.35
CA CYS A 32 -18.52 19.11 -18.25
C CYS A 32 -19.02 20.04 -17.12
N GLY A 33 -18.13 20.63 -16.34
CA GLY A 33 -18.46 21.58 -15.28
C GLY A 33 -19.19 21.01 -14.06
N VAL A 34 -19.37 19.68 -14.00
CA VAL A 34 -20.04 19.02 -12.87
C VAL A 34 -19.09 18.92 -11.68
N PRO A 35 -19.56 19.12 -10.43
CA PRO A 35 -18.73 18.91 -9.25
C PRO A 35 -18.13 17.50 -9.26
N LEU A 36 -16.83 17.43 -9.05
CA LEU A 36 -16.17 16.14 -8.85
C LEU A 36 -16.49 15.64 -7.44
N PRO A 37 -16.63 14.33 -7.25
CA PRO A 37 -16.80 13.79 -5.91
C PRO A 37 -15.63 14.22 -5.03
N PRO A 38 -15.85 14.48 -3.73
CA PRO A 38 -14.76 14.79 -2.82
C PRO A 38 -13.72 13.68 -2.95
N LEU A 39 -12.46 14.05 -3.02
CA LEU A 39 -11.35 13.09 -2.94
C LEU A 39 -11.43 12.44 -1.55
N SER A 40 -12.32 11.48 -1.40
CA SER A 40 -12.27 10.60 -0.24
C SER A 40 -10.92 9.88 -0.25
N ASP A 41 -10.45 9.43 0.90
CA ASP A 41 -9.24 8.59 0.99
C ASP A 41 -9.28 7.39 0.01
N ALA A 42 -10.47 7.01 -0.45
CA ALA A 42 -10.69 5.97 -1.46
C ALA A 42 -10.31 6.40 -2.90
N ALA A 43 -10.12 7.70 -3.18
CA ALA A 43 -9.78 8.20 -4.52
C ALA A 43 -8.27 8.43 -4.73
N ARG A 44 -7.49 8.49 -3.65
CA ARG A 44 -6.02 8.58 -3.76
C ARG A 44 -5.42 7.22 -4.10
N PRO A 45 -4.33 7.15 -4.85
CA PRO A 45 -3.57 5.91 -4.98
C PRO A 45 -3.20 5.39 -3.60
N ALA A 46 -3.53 4.15 -3.30
CA ALA A 46 -3.10 3.55 -2.04
C ALA A 46 -1.58 3.45 -2.02
N THR A 47 -0.99 3.82 -0.88
CA THR A 47 0.46 3.81 -0.69
C THR A 47 0.89 2.45 -0.15
N VAL A 48 1.71 1.76 -0.91
CA VAL A 48 2.33 0.48 -0.56
C VAL A 48 3.78 0.72 -0.18
N LEU A 49 4.18 0.34 1.02
CA LEU A 49 5.59 0.26 1.37
C LEU A 49 6.06 -1.19 1.19
N TRP A 50 7.05 -1.40 0.33
CA TRP A 50 7.67 -2.71 0.11
C TRP A 50 9.09 -2.72 0.69
N ILE A 51 9.35 -3.63 1.61
CA ILE A 51 10.63 -3.79 2.30
C ILE A 51 11.17 -5.17 1.92
N ASP A 52 12.26 -5.19 1.15
CA ASP A 52 12.90 -6.41 0.63
C ASP A 52 14.36 -6.10 0.30
N ASP A 53 15.29 -6.97 0.64
CA ASP A 53 16.73 -6.75 0.38
C ASP A 53 17.15 -7.06 -1.06
N ASP A 54 16.23 -7.55 -1.90
CA ASP A 54 16.46 -7.76 -3.34
C ASP A 54 16.03 -6.52 -4.16
N PRO A 55 16.97 -5.66 -4.60
CA PRO A 55 16.64 -4.46 -5.36
C PRO A 55 16.10 -4.77 -6.76
N LEU A 56 16.40 -5.95 -7.34
CA LEU A 56 15.88 -6.32 -8.66
C LEU A 56 14.41 -6.70 -8.56
N LEU A 57 14.04 -7.46 -7.53
CA LEU A 57 12.66 -7.78 -7.24
C LEU A 57 11.84 -6.51 -6.95
N LEU A 58 12.37 -5.61 -6.12
CA LEU A 58 11.74 -4.33 -5.84
C LEU A 58 11.50 -3.54 -7.12
N GLY A 59 12.52 -3.37 -7.97
CA GLY A 59 12.39 -2.62 -9.22
C GLY A 59 11.34 -3.19 -10.18
N LEU A 60 11.24 -4.51 -10.30
CA LEU A 60 10.23 -5.17 -11.10
C LEU A 60 8.82 -4.95 -10.56
N CYS A 61 8.64 -5.15 -9.27
CA CYS A 61 7.34 -5.09 -8.63
C CYS A 61 6.80 -3.65 -8.50
N VAL A 62 7.67 -2.67 -8.26
CA VAL A 62 7.31 -1.24 -8.23
C VAL A 62 6.64 -0.84 -9.53
N GLY A 63 7.28 -1.13 -10.69
CA GLY A 63 6.72 -0.76 -11.99
C GLY A 63 5.34 -1.36 -12.27
N VAL A 64 5.11 -2.61 -11.84
CA VAL A 64 3.80 -3.26 -12.01
C VAL A 64 2.74 -2.63 -11.10
N LEU A 65 3.05 -2.39 -9.82
CA LEU A 65 2.09 -1.80 -8.89
C LEU A 65 1.74 -0.35 -9.28
N GLU A 66 2.71 0.44 -9.70
CA GLU A 66 2.46 1.81 -10.19
C GLU A 66 1.56 1.81 -11.42
N GLY A 67 1.72 0.83 -12.33
CA GLY A 67 0.83 0.60 -13.46
C GLY A 67 -0.63 0.28 -13.05
N HIS A 68 -0.86 -0.18 -11.81
CA HIS A 68 -2.17 -0.45 -11.23
C HIS A 68 -2.66 0.62 -10.25
N ASN A 69 -2.14 1.84 -10.39
CA ASN A 69 -2.54 3.01 -9.58
C ASN A 69 -2.22 2.88 -8.09
N TYR A 70 -1.11 2.22 -7.73
CA TYR A 70 -0.54 2.27 -6.39
C TYR A 70 0.61 3.29 -6.34
N ARG A 71 0.75 4.00 -5.23
CA ARG A 71 1.98 4.74 -4.89
C ARG A 71 2.90 3.78 -4.17
N VAL A 72 4.09 3.49 -4.71
CA VAL A 72 5.00 2.52 -4.11
C VAL A 72 6.20 3.21 -3.48
N LEU A 73 6.47 2.85 -2.24
CA LEU A 73 7.68 3.19 -1.50
C LEU A 73 8.51 1.92 -1.36
N ALA A 74 9.78 1.96 -1.70
CA ALA A 74 10.68 0.82 -1.62
C ALA A 74 11.78 1.05 -0.58
N ALA A 75 12.07 0.03 0.22
CA ALA A 75 13.18 0.04 1.15
C ALA A 75 13.95 -1.27 1.05
N THR A 76 15.28 -1.20 0.97
CA THR A 76 16.15 -2.36 0.81
C THR A 76 16.65 -2.95 2.14
N ASP A 77 16.22 -2.40 3.26
CA ASP A 77 16.55 -2.89 4.60
C ASP A 77 15.47 -2.53 5.63
N GLY A 78 15.48 -3.24 6.75
CA GLY A 78 14.47 -3.08 7.79
C GLY A 78 14.50 -1.73 8.49
N ALA A 79 15.68 -1.13 8.71
CA ALA A 79 15.81 0.16 9.41
C ALA A 79 15.23 1.31 8.55
N THR A 80 15.59 1.35 7.27
CA THR A 80 15.02 2.28 6.29
C THR A 80 13.52 2.07 6.16
N GLY A 81 13.07 0.81 6.09
CA GLY A 81 11.65 0.47 6.03
C GLY A 81 10.84 0.98 7.22
N ILE A 82 11.36 0.82 8.43
CA ILE A 82 10.72 1.35 9.67
C ILE A 82 10.65 2.88 9.64
N ALA A 83 11.74 3.54 9.26
CA ALA A 83 11.78 5.00 9.18
C ALA A 83 10.76 5.53 8.17
N THR A 84 10.72 4.93 6.97
CA THR A 84 9.78 5.27 5.91
C THR A 84 8.33 5.04 6.34
N ALA A 85 8.04 3.90 6.99
CA ALA A 85 6.69 3.60 7.48
C ALA A 85 6.18 4.66 8.46
N LYS A 86 7.03 5.10 9.40
CA LYS A 86 6.68 6.13 10.39
C LYS A 86 6.44 7.50 9.76
N GLN A 87 7.24 7.86 8.78
CA GLN A 87 7.15 9.15 8.09
C GLN A 87 5.95 9.20 7.13
N GLU A 88 5.80 8.20 6.28
CA GLU A 88 4.88 8.20 5.14
C GLU A 88 3.51 7.58 5.46
N ARG A 89 3.40 6.80 6.54
CA ARG A 89 2.16 6.15 7.00
C ARG A 89 1.45 5.41 5.85
N PRO A 90 2.06 4.37 5.29
CA PRO A 90 1.51 3.67 4.14
C PRO A 90 0.17 2.98 4.47
N ASP A 91 -0.63 2.73 3.44
CA ASP A 91 -1.89 2.01 3.57
C ASP A 91 -1.70 0.51 3.80
N VAL A 92 -0.56 -0.03 3.33
CA VAL A 92 -0.16 -1.43 3.49
C VAL A 92 1.35 -1.57 3.44
N ILE A 93 1.90 -2.54 4.16
CA ILE A 93 3.33 -2.85 4.17
C ILE A 93 3.51 -4.30 3.69
N LEU A 94 4.31 -4.47 2.62
CA LEU A 94 4.83 -5.75 2.18
C LEU A 94 6.24 -5.90 2.76
N LEU A 95 6.52 -7.01 3.43
CA LEU A 95 7.73 -7.15 4.24
C LEU A 95 8.34 -8.53 4.05
N ASP A 96 9.53 -8.57 3.48
CA ASP A 96 10.29 -9.82 3.42
C ASP A 96 10.65 -10.31 4.83
N VAL A 97 10.51 -11.61 5.04
CA VAL A 97 10.87 -12.27 6.31
C VAL A 97 12.37 -12.44 6.43
N LEU A 98 13.06 -12.74 5.33
CA LEU A 98 14.48 -13.11 5.32
C LEU A 98 15.33 -11.96 4.78
N MET A 99 15.78 -11.07 5.66
CA MET A 99 16.72 -10.00 5.33
C MET A 99 17.99 -10.11 6.18
N PRO A 100 19.18 -9.70 5.67
CA PRO A 100 20.47 -9.99 6.29
C PRO A 100 20.68 -9.39 7.68
N THR A 101 20.28 -8.14 7.91
CA THR A 101 20.63 -7.39 9.13
C THR A 101 19.53 -7.41 10.18
N MET A 102 18.29 -7.41 9.75
CA MET A 102 17.10 -7.40 10.60
C MET A 102 16.02 -8.24 9.94
N SER A 103 15.54 -9.27 10.61
CA SER A 103 14.47 -10.11 10.05
C SER A 103 13.16 -9.35 9.94
N GLY A 104 12.31 -9.73 8.97
CA GLY A 104 10.98 -9.14 8.83
C GLY A 104 10.11 -9.32 10.08
N PHE A 105 10.35 -10.35 10.88
CA PHE A 105 9.68 -10.51 12.17
C PHE A 105 10.04 -9.39 13.16
N GLU A 106 11.31 -9.02 13.22
CA GLU A 106 11.76 -7.92 14.07
C GLU A 106 11.23 -6.57 13.58
N VAL A 107 11.26 -6.33 12.27
CA VAL A 107 10.64 -5.14 11.65
C VAL A 107 9.15 -5.08 11.99
N CYS A 108 8.40 -6.16 11.81
CA CYS A 108 6.97 -6.24 12.13
C CYS A 108 6.71 -5.88 13.60
N ARG A 109 7.50 -6.46 14.52
CA ARG A 109 7.39 -6.16 15.96
C ARG A 109 7.62 -4.67 16.25
N GLN A 110 8.64 -4.06 15.65
CA GLN A 110 8.95 -2.63 15.85
C GLN A 110 7.88 -1.72 15.26
N LEU A 111 7.33 -2.05 14.09
CA LEU A 111 6.24 -1.29 13.48
C LEU A 111 4.98 -1.31 14.36
N ARG A 112 4.67 -2.43 15.01
CA ARG A 112 3.52 -2.54 15.91
C ARG A 112 3.65 -1.78 17.23
N LEU A 113 4.85 -1.33 17.58
CA LEU A 113 5.05 -0.43 18.72
C LEU A 113 4.67 1.03 18.41
N ASP A 114 4.49 1.38 17.14
CA ASP A 114 4.06 2.73 16.75
C ASP A 114 2.53 2.82 16.72
N PRO A 115 1.92 3.71 17.54
CA PRO A 115 0.47 3.86 17.62
C PRO A 115 -0.19 4.21 16.28
N HIS A 116 0.52 4.90 15.39
CA HIS A 116 0.00 5.31 14.08
C HIS A 116 0.01 4.17 13.05
N LEU A 117 0.71 3.07 13.32
CA LEU A 117 0.84 1.91 12.44
C LEU A 117 0.10 0.67 12.97
N THR A 118 -0.63 0.81 14.08
CA THR A 118 -1.34 -0.31 14.72
C THR A 118 -2.29 -1.02 13.75
N ASP A 119 -3.04 -0.24 12.98
CA ASP A 119 -4.06 -0.75 12.04
C ASP A 119 -3.56 -0.92 10.61
N THR A 120 -2.30 -0.52 10.32
CA THR A 120 -1.72 -0.71 8.99
C THR A 120 -1.51 -2.19 8.71
N PRO A 121 -2.09 -2.77 7.65
CA PRO A 121 -1.83 -4.16 7.28
C PRO A 121 -0.34 -4.39 7.03
N ILE A 122 0.21 -5.41 7.66
CA ILE A 122 1.56 -5.91 7.40
C ILE A 122 1.43 -7.30 6.82
N ILE A 123 1.91 -7.47 5.60
CA ILE A 123 1.91 -8.73 4.86
C ILE A 123 3.35 -9.26 4.83
N LEU A 124 3.59 -10.36 5.50
CA LEU A 124 4.90 -11.00 5.46
C LEU A 124 5.06 -11.77 4.15
N LEU A 125 6.16 -11.52 3.46
CA LEU A 125 6.56 -12.25 2.25
C LEU A 125 7.61 -13.30 2.64
N THR A 126 7.47 -14.53 2.17
CA THR A 126 8.42 -15.60 2.45
C THR A 126 8.62 -16.52 1.26
N ALA A 127 9.86 -16.95 1.04
CA ALA A 127 10.17 -17.92 -0.02
C ALA A 127 9.55 -19.31 0.26
N LEU A 128 9.44 -19.67 1.52
CA LEU A 128 8.88 -20.95 1.97
C LEU A 128 7.68 -20.68 2.89
N PRO A 129 6.43 -20.89 2.43
CA PRO A 129 5.27 -20.78 3.28
C PRO A 129 5.28 -21.96 4.27
N ASP A 130 5.81 -21.74 5.45
CA ASP A 130 5.72 -22.66 6.57
C ASP A 130 4.58 -22.21 7.49
N ALA A 131 3.83 -23.17 8.01
CA ALA A 131 2.80 -22.92 9.01
C ALA A 131 3.38 -22.25 10.27
N GLU A 132 4.65 -22.44 10.55
CA GLU A 132 5.35 -21.79 11.67
C GLU A 132 5.60 -20.31 11.39
N VAL A 133 6.00 -19.93 10.18
CA VAL A 133 6.15 -18.54 9.75
C VAL A 133 4.80 -17.80 9.87
N GLY A 134 3.71 -18.42 9.44
CA GLY A 134 2.37 -17.87 9.57
C GLY A 134 1.94 -17.66 11.03
N ARG A 135 2.17 -18.66 11.90
CA ARG A 135 1.86 -18.54 13.33
C ARG A 135 2.68 -17.47 14.03
N THR A 136 3.98 -17.42 13.73
CA THR A 136 4.89 -16.42 14.30
C THR A 136 4.52 -15.01 13.85
N GLY A 137 4.28 -14.83 12.56
CA GLY A 137 3.83 -13.54 12.00
C GLY A 137 2.56 -13.04 12.67
N LYS A 138 1.55 -13.90 12.78
CA LYS A 138 0.28 -13.56 13.44
C LYS A 138 0.46 -13.12 14.90
N ARG A 139 1.32 -13.82 15.66
CA ARG A 139 1.64 -13.43 17.07
C ARG A 139 2.32 -12.06 17.15
N LEU A 140 3.09 -11.69 16.15
CA LEU A 140 3.77 -10.39 16.05
C LEU A 140 2.91 -9.29 15.46
N GLY A 141 1.65 -9.59 15.11
CA GLY A 141 0.69 -8.63 14.59
C GLY A 141 0.71 -8.47 13.07
N ALA A 142 1.33 -9.40 12.33
CA ALA A 142 1.16 -9.45 10.88
C ALA A 142 -0.29 -9.79 10.53
N THR A 143 -0.80 -9.14 9.48
CA THR A 143 -2.16 -9.34 8.98
C THR A 143 -2.28 -10.64 8.19
N ALA A 144 -1.28 -10.93 7.38
CA ALA A 144 -1.21 -12.14 6.58
C ALA A 144 0.24 -12.52 6.27
N THR A 145 0.42 -13.74 5.79
CA THR A 145 1.68 -14.24 5.23
C THR A 145 1.40 -14.71 3.82
N LEU A 146 2.22 -14.29 2.89
CA LEU A 146 2.13 -14.63 1.48
C LEU A 146 3.44 -15.24 1.03
N ARG A 147 3.36 -16.27 0.19
CA ARG A 147 4.54 -16.77 -0.49
C ARG A 147 5.10 -15.68 -1.39
N LYS A 148 6.42 -15.44 -1.37
CA LYS A 148 7.08 -14.51 -2.30
C LYS A 148 6.60 -14.83 -3.70
N PRO A 149 5.92 -13.91 -4.37
CA PRO A 149 5.34 -14.19 -5.67
C PRO A 149 6.44 -14.25 -6.72
N SER A 150 6.31 -15.21 -7.58
CA SER A 150 6.99 -15.20 -8.88
C SER A 150 6.26 -14.28 -9.86
N ASP A 151 5.01 -13.89 -9.54
CA ASP A 151 4.12 -13.11 -10.39
C ASP A 151 3.63 -11.84 -9.64
N PRO A 152 4.05 -10.64 -10.08
CA PRO A 152 3.58 -9.38 -9.52
C PRO A 152 2.05 -9.17 -9.62
N ALA A 153 1.38 -9.77 -10.60
CA ALA A 153 -0.08 -9.66 -10.75
C ALA A 153 -0.81 -10.31 -9.56
N ALA A 154 -0.25 -11.38 -8.99
CA ALA A 154 -0.81 -12.00 -7.80
C ALA A 154 -0.74 -11.08 -6.58
N VAL A 155 0.30 -10.24 -6.48
CA VAL A 155 0.42 -9.22 -5.43
C VAL A 155 -0.67 -8.18 -5.56
N VAL A 156 -0.90 -7.67 -6.77
CA VAL A 156 -1.95 -6.68 -7.05
C VAL A 156 -3.31 -7.22 -6.62
N ALA A 157 -3.68 -8.42 -7.06
CA ALA A 157 -4.97 -9.05 -6.71
C ALA A 157 -5.13 -9.22 -5.18
N PHE A 158 -4.03 -9.55 -4.49
CA PHE A 158 -4.04 -9.69 -3.03
C PHE A 158 -4.19 -8.33 -2.33
N LEU A 159 -3.46 -7.31 -2.75
CA LEU A 159 -3.55 -5.95 -2.22
C LEU A 159 -4.96 -5.38 -2.39
N ASP A 160 -5.57 -5.57 -3.55
CA ASP A 160 -6.96 -5.18 -3.79
C ASP A 160 -7.91 -5.80 -2.77
N THR A 161 -7.72 -7.07 -2.43
CA THR A 161 -8.55 -7.76 -1.43
C THR A 161 -8.34 -7.18 -0.03
N VAL A 162 -7.09 -6.95 0.37
CA VAL A 162 -6.74 -6.42 1.70
C VAL A 162 -7.25 -4.99 1.88
N LEU A 163 -7.08 -4.15 0.86
CA LEU A 163 -7.44 -2.73 0.93
C LEU A 163 -8.94 -2.49 0.78
N ARG A 164 -9.65 -3.27 -0.07
CA ARG A 164 -11.12 -3.21 -0.17
C ARG A 164 -11.82 -3.66 1.11
N GLY A 165 -11.23 -4.60 1.85
CA GLY A 165 -11.76 -5.01 3.15
C GLY A 165 -11.73 -3.90 4.22
N ARG A 166 -10.96 -2.82 3.98
CA ARG A 166 -10.90 -1.60 4.83
C ARG A 166 -11.89 -0.52 4.38
N ALA A 167 -12.18 -0.42 3.09
CA ALA A 167 -13.28 0.39 2.61
C ALA A 167 -14.56 -0.36 3.02
N GLY A 168 -15.25 0.12 4.06
CA GLY A 168 -16.57 -0.39 4.44
C GLY A 168 -17.50 -0.46 3.22
N PRO A 169 -18.59 -1.23 3.28
CA PRO A 169 -19.52 -1.31 2.16
C PRO A 169 -19.95 0.10 1.78
N PRO A 170 -20.12 0.38 0.47
CA PRO A 170 -20.63 1.68 0.03
C PRO A 170 -21.94 1.93 0.79
N GLN A 171 -21.97 3.04 1.52
CA GLN A 171 -23.19 3.47 2.20
C GLN A 171 -24.26 3.75 1.14
N PRO A 172 -25.50 3.29 1.31
CA PRO A 172 -26.56 3.47 0.33
C PRO A 172 -26.94 4.93 0.12
#